data_3ae5fe10137da31366965a0984f0a43a
#
_entry.id   3ae5fe10137da31366965a0984f0a43a
#
_cell.length_a   1.000
_cell.length_b   1.000
_cell.length_c   1.000
_cell.angle_alpha   90.00
_cell.angle_beta   90.00
_cell.angle_gamma   90.00
#
_symmetry.space_group_name_H-M   'P 1'
#
loop_
_entity.id
_entity.type
_entity.pdbx_description
1 polymer ?
#
loop_
_entity_poly.entity_id
_entity_poly.type
_entity_poly.pdbx_seq_one_letter_code
_entity_poly.pdbx_strand_id
1 'polypeptide(L)'
;MDESVNTPLMENENVKELLSTMQQNHVDAKNLVTMLGYVAAVEKQLDKAAGELAGMRRELAVMREERNHPVRTALARAIHTLEAKIGETQAALDTLKSNIISGCKAATAAFKENGIVALNNLARFFRIKPALNDLSKSLDSLIKANDNAISKIEAMSAEYHSAGAHAKNFARIFSGKEPVRAIKANGKLSRMIESPFKEVRALRAAVKTNIDRAAAALDSMEKDAPARERKPSVLDDIKKYKAIPVVK
;
A
#
# COMPACT_ATOMS: atom_id res chain seq x y z
N MET A 1 -18.71 7.56 -9.36
CA MET A 1 -17.34 7.57 -8.76
C MET A 1 -16.94 9.01 -8.62
N ASP A 2 -16.52 9.41 -7.45
CA ASP A 2 -16.18 10.81 -7.17
C ASP A 2 -14.84 11.12 -7.87
N GLU A 3 -14.80 12.06 -8.80
CA GLU A 3 -13.58 12.46 -9.56
C GLU A 3 -12.42 12.84 -8.62
N SER A 4 -12.75 13.20 -7.38
CA SER A 4 -11.78 13.59 -6.36
C SER A 4 -10.82 12.48 -5.94
N VAL A 5 -11.17 11.19 -6.11
CA VAL A 5 -10.34 10.04 -5.72
C VAL A 5 -9.25 9.73 -6.76
N ASN A 6 -9.48 10.08 -8.03
CA ASN A 6 -8.51 9.85 -9.11
C ASN A 6 -7.35 10.85 -9.10
N THR A 7 -7.48 11.96 -8.37
CA THR A 7 -6.40 12.93 -8.20
C THR A 7 -5.39 12.43 -7.15
N PRO A 8 -4.06 12.61 -7.35
CA PRO A 8 -3.09 12.31 -6.32
C PRO A 8 -3.45 12.98 -5.00
N LEU A 9 -3.34 12.23 -3.88
CA LEU A 9 -3.85 12.68 -2.59
C LEU A 9 -3.35 14.08 -2.19
N MET A 10 -2.08 14.38 -2.43
CA MET A 10 -1.47 15.68 -2.10
C MET A 10 -1.93 16.82 -3.03
N GLU A 11 -2.52 16.50 -4.17
CA GLU A 11 -3.04 17.49 -5.14
C GLU A 11 -4.52 17.77 -4.94
N ASN A 12 -5.20 16.98 -4.09
CA ASN A 12 -6.62 17.12 -3.82
C ASN A 12 -6.95 18.48 -3.15
N GLU A 13 -7.95 19.19 -3.66
CA GLU A 13 -8.30 20.54 -3.21
C GLU A 13 -8.71 20.60 -1.73
N ASN A 14 -9.45 19.59 -1.22
CA ASN A 14 -9.82 19.56 0.19
C ASN A 14 -8.62 19.37 1.13
N VAL A 15 -7.62 18.60 0.68
CA VAL A 15 -6.36 18.41 1.41
C VAL A 15 -5.58 19.73 1.43
N LYS A 16 -5.43 20.40 0.29
CA LYS A 16 -4.76 21.69 0.18
C LYS A 16 -5.45 22.77 1.00
N GLU A 17 -6.79 22.85 0.94
CA GLU A 17 -7.58 23.82 1.72
C GLU A 17 -7.34 23.64 3.22
N LEU A 18 -7.40 22.40 3.73
CA LEU A 18 -7.13 22.14 5.14
C LEU A 18 -5.71 22.54 5.54
N LEU A 19 -4.69 22.12 4.77
CA LEU A 19 -3.30 22.44 5.08
C LEU A 19 -3.04 23.94 5.05
N SER A 20 -3.61 24.67 4.07
CA SER A 20 -3.54 26.12 3.97
C SER A 20 -4.21 26.79 5.18
N THR A 21 -5.40 26.30 5.58
CA THR A 21 -6.13 26.81 6.75
C THR A 21 -5.30 26.62 8.04
N MET A 22 -4.68 25.46 8.22
CA MET A 22 -3.81 25.22 9.37
C MET A 22 -2.59 26.13 9.38
N GLN A 23 -1.94 26.30 8.23
CA GLN A 23 -0.77 27.17 8.08
C GLN A 23 -1.11 28.64 8.40
N GLN A 24 -2.20 29.17 7.86
CA GLN A 24 -2.65 30.54 8.09
C GLN A 24 -2.99 30.83 9.55
N ASN A 25 -3.43 29.80 10.28
CA ASN A 25 -3.81 29.91 11.70
C ASN A 25 -2.74 29.41 12.67
N HIS A 26 -1.49 29.17 12.19
CA HIS A 26 -0.36 28.70 12.99
C HIS A 26 -0.64 27.41 13.75
N VAL A 27 -1.49 26.52 13.22
CA VAL A 27 -1.77 25.18 13.78
C VAL A 27 -0.73 24.19 13.26
N ASP A 28 -0.17 23.38 14.16
CA ASP A 28 0.83 22.37 13.77
C ASP A 28 0.19 21.29 12.88
N ALA A 29 0.64 21.21 11.63
CA ALA A 29 0.20 20.24 10.63
C ALA A 29 1.19 19.09 10.44
N LYS A 30 2.29 19.02 11.19
CA LYS A 30 3.41 18.10 10.96
C LYS A 30 2.95 16.64 10.86
N ASN A 31 2.18 16.18 11.83
CA ASN A 31 1.71 14.79 11.87
C ASN A 31 0.74 14.48 10.72
N LEU A 32 -0.15 15.42 10.36
CA LEU A 32 -1.05 15.29 9.22
C LEU A 32 -0.26 15.23 7.91
N VAL A 33 0.66 16.15 7.66
CA VAL A 33 1.52 16.15 6.47
C VAL A 33 2.33 14.86 6.37
N THR A 34 2.85 14.39 7.48
CA THR A 34 3.62 13.14 7.56
C THR A 34 2.75 11.94 7.16
N MET A 35 1.55 11.82 7.70
CA MET A 35 0.59 10.77 7.37
C MET A 35 0.20 10.82 5.89
N LEU A 36 -0.18 11.99 5.38
CA LEU A 36 -0.54 12.18 3.97
C LEU A 36 0.61 11.82 3.03
N GLY A 37 1.84 12.20 3.40
CA GLY A 37 3.05 11.88 2.63
C GLY A 37 3.29 10.37 2.52
N TYR A 38 3.06 9.62 3.59
CA TYR A 38 3.20 8.15 3.55
C TYR A 38 2.11 7.50 2.68
N VAL A 39 0.86 7.96 2.75
CA VAL A 39 -0.23 7.45 1.90
C VAL A 39 0.04 7.76 0.44
N ALA A 40 0.50 8.98 0.10
CA ALA A 40 0.90 9.35 -1.25
C ALA A 40 2.09 8.52 -1.78
N ALA A 41 3.03 8.16 -0.90
CA ALA A 41 4.13 7.26 -1.27
C ALA A 41 3.63 5.86 -1.62
N VAL A 42 2.64 5.33 -0.88
CA VAL A 42 1.98 4.04 -1.19
C VAL A 42 1.27 4.11 -2.55
N GLU A 43 0.52 5.18 -2.81
CA GLU A 43 -0.14 5.44 -4.09
C GLU A 43 0.86 5.32 -5.26
N LYS A 44 1.93 6.11 -5.22
CA LYS A 44 2.98 6.09 -6.24
C LYS A 44 3.63 4.72 -6.43
N GLN A 45 3.80 3.97 -5.34
CA GLN A 45 4.41 2.64 -5.39
C GLN A 45 3.48 1.61 -6.04
N LEU A 46 2.17 1.66 -5.77
CA LEU A 46 1.19 0.78 -6.41
C LEU A 46 1.07 1.07 -7.91
N ASP A 47 1.06 2.35 -8.31
CA ASP A 47 1.03 2.73 -9.71
C ASP A 47 2.27 2.21 -10.46
N LYS A 48 3.45 2.30 -9.82
CA LYS A 48 4.68 1.72 -10.39
C LYS A 48 4.54 0.21 -10.56
N ALA A 49 4.07 -0.51 -9.54
CA ALA A 49 3.88 -1.96 -9.61
C ALA A 49 2.89 -2.37 -10.71
N ALA A 50 1.79 -1.64 -10.87
CA ALA A 50 0.83 -1.85 -11.95
C ALA A 50 1.46 -1.63 -13.32
N GLY A 51 2.27 -0.59 -13.48
CA GLY A 51 3.02 -0.30 -14.71
C GLY A 51 4.01 -1.40 -15.09
N GLU A 52 4.76 -1.93 -14.11
CA GLU A 52 5.69 -3.05 -14.32
C GLU A 52 4.97 -4.33 -14.78
N LEU A 53 3.83 -4.67 -14.14
CA LEU A 53 3.05 -5.84 -14.57
C LEU A 53 2.48 -5.66 -15.98
N ALA A 54 2.02 -4.47 -16.33
CA ALA A 54 1.57 -4.16 -17.69
C ALA A 54 2.72 -4.28 -18.72
N GLY A 55 3.94 -3.92 -18.33
CA GLY A 55 5.16 -4.14 -19.11
C GLY A 55 5.41 -5.63 -19.35
N MET A 56 5.44 -6.42 -18.28
CA MET A 56 5.62 -7.88 -18.35
C MET A 56 4.57 -8.56 -19.23
N ARG A 57 3.31 -8.14 -19.14
CA ARG A 57 2.22 -8.67 -19.99
C ARG A 57 2.48 -8.40 -21.46
N ARG A 58 2.97 -7.20 -21.81
CA ARG A 58 3.34 -6.85 -23.19
C ARG A 58 4.50 -7.69 -23.70
N GLU A 59 5.56 -7.86 -22.89
CA GLU A 59 6.70 -8.70 -23.26
C GLU A 59 6.29 -10.16 -23.45
N LEU A 60 5.40 -10.68 -22.58
CA LEU A 60 4.87 -12.03 -22.72
C LEU A 60 4.03 -12.22 -24.00
N ALA A 61 3.31 -11.17 -24.43
CA ALA A 61 2.54 -11.20 -25.66
C ALA A 61 3.43 -11.22 -26.93
N VAL A 62 4.61 -10.58 -26.87
CA VAL A 62 5.59 -10.55 -27.96
C VAL A 62 6.41 -11.83 -28.05
N MET A 63 6.51 -12.62 -26.99
CA MET A 63 7.17 -13.92 -27.01
C MET A 63 6.49 -14.83 -28.02
N ARG A 64 7.20 -15.20 -29.09
CA ARG A 64 6.72 -16.09 -30.15
C ARG A 64 6.06 -17.34 -29.57
N GLU A 65 4.95 -17.71 -30.17
CA GLU A 65 4.17 -18.94 -29.89
C GLU A 65 4.96 -20.21 -30.26
N GLU A 66 5.94 -20.56 -29.48
CA GLU A 66 6.28 -21.97 -29.36
C GLU A 66 5.16 -22.62 -28.56
N ARG A 67 4.30 -23.36 -29.26
CA ARG A 67 3.13 -24.05 -28.72
C ARG A 67 3.53 -24.80 -27.45
N ASN A 68 2.84 -24.50 -26.34
CA ASN A 68 2.90 -25.21 -25.06
C ASN A 68 4.18 -25.05 -24.22
N HIS A 69 4.73 -23.85 -24.10
CA HIS A 69 5.81 -23.64 -23.13
C HIS A 69 5.21 -23.52 -21.70
N PRO A 70 5.44 -24.53 -20.81
CA PRO A 70 4.82 -24.55 -19.47
C PRO A 70 5.20 -23.31 -18.64
N VAL A 71 6.40 -22.75 -18.83
CA VAL A 71 6.87 -21.54 -18.17
C VAL A 71 6.05 -20.32 -18.59
N ARG A 72 5.71 -20.17 -19.88
CA ARG A 72 4.86 -19.08 -20.39
C ARG A 72 3.47 -19.12 -19.75
N THR A 73 2.88 -20.30 -19.67
CA THR A 73 1.55 -20.49 -19.08
C THR A 73 1.56 -20.16 -17.58
N ALA A 74 2.60 -20.58 -16.85
CA ALA A 74 2.74 -20.26 -15.43
C ALA A 74 2.96 -18.77 -15.21
N LEU A 75 3.79 -18.11 -16.03
CA LEU A 75 4.05 -16.68 -15.97
C LEU A 75 2.77 -15.88 -16.27
N ALA A 76 1.99 -16.28 -17.29
CA ALA A 76 0.71 -15.64 -17.61
C ALA A 76 -0.27 -15.73 -16.44
N ARG A 77 -0.38 -16.89 -15.78
CA ARG A 77 -1.22 -17.07 -14.59
C ARG A 77 -0.72 -16.24 -13.41
N ALA A 78 0.59 -16.17 -13.19
CA ALA A 78 1.18 -15.36 -12.14
C ALA A 78 0.88 -13.86 -12.35
N ILE A 79 1.08 -13.34 -13.55
CA ILE A 79 0.75 -11.96 -13.91
C ILE A 79 -0.73 -11.68 -13.67
N HIS A 80 -1.63 -12.52 -14.15
CA HIS A 80 -3.07 -12.35 -13.96
C HIS A 80 -3.45 -12.32 -12.46
N THR A 81 -2.86 -13.22 -11.66
CA THR A 81 -3.09 -13.25 -10.20
C THR A 81 -2.61 -11.96 -9.53
N LEU A 82 -1.43 -11.46 -9.92
CA LEU A 82 -0.86 -10.24 -9.36
C LEU A 82 -1.64 -8.99 -9.81
N GLU A 83 -2.11 -8.92 -11.05
CA GLU A 83 -2.98 -7.85 -11.54
C GLU A 83 -4.27 -7.77 -10.71
N ALA A 84 -4.91 -8.92 -10.42
CA ALA A 84 -6.09 -8.97 -9.56
C ALA A 84 -5.79 -8.47 -8.14
N LYS A 85 -4.65 -8.88 -7.55
CA LYS A 85 -4.25 -8.45 -6.20
C LYS A 85 -3.86 -6.98 -6.13
N ILE A 86 -3.24 -6.42 -7.17
CA ILE A 86 -3.01 -4.97 -7.27
C ILE A 86 -4.35 -4.24 -7.35
N GLY A 87 -5.30 -4.71 -8.14
CA GLY A 87 -6.63 -4.11 -8.20
C GLY A 87 -7.36 -4.10 -6.85
N GLU A 88 -7.30 -5.20 -6.07
CA GLU A 88 -7.84 -5.25 -4.70
C GLU A 88 -7.13 -4.22 -3.79
N THR A 89 -5.83 -4.08 -3.92
CA THR A 89 -5.03 -3.15 -3.11
C THR A 89 -5.29 -1.69 -3.49
N GLN A 90 -5.47 -1.40 -4.77
CA GLN A 90 -5.88 -0.07 -5.24
C GLN A 90 -7.26 0.31 -4.72
N ALA A 91 -8.25 -0.61 -4.76
CA ALA A 91 -9.58 -0.36 -4.20
C ALA A 91 -9.53 -0.05 -2.69
N ALA A 92 -8.68 -0.75 -1.93
CA ALA A 92 -8.47 -0.47 -0.51
C ALA A 92 -7.81 0.91 -0.29
N LEU A 93 -6.84 1.28 -1.15
CA LEU A 93 -6.22 2.61 -1.13
C LEU A 93 -7.22 3.72 -1.48
N ASP A 94 -8.07 3.52 -2.47
CA ASP A 94 -9.10 4.49 -2.87
C ASP A 94 -10.11 4.72 -1.73
N THR A 95 -10.47 3.67 -1.01
CA THR A 95 -11.29 3.78 0.20
C THR A 95 -10.59 4.61 1.27
N LEU A 96 -9.29 4.39 1.50
CA LEU A 96 -8.49 5.18 2.43
C LEU A 96 -8.41 6.65 2.00
N LYS A 97 -8.13 6.93 0.72
CA LYS A 97 -8.10 8.29 0.15
C LYS A 97 -9.43 9.01 0.34
N SER A 98 -10.55 8.34 0.02
CA SER A 98 -11.90 8.88 0.20
C SER A 98 -12.16 9.28 1.65
N ASN A 99 -11.77 8.42 2.60
CA ASN A 99 -11.92 8.70 4.03
C ASN A 99 -11.05 9.89 4.48
N ILE A 100 -9.84 10.02 3.96
CA ILE A 100 -8.95 11.16 4.23
C ILE A 100 -9.56 12.45 3.67
N ILE A 101 -9.98 12.47 2.41
CA ILE A 101 -10.57 13.62 1.75
C ILE A 101 -11.84 14.08 2.51
N SER A 102 -12.70 13.13 2.89
CA SER A 102 -13.89 13.41 3.70
C SER A 102 -13.53 13.98 5.06
N GLY A 103 -12.48 13.47 5.70
CA GLY A 103 -11.93 14.00 6.95
C GLY A 103 -11.42 15.43 6.81
N CYS A 104 -10.67 15.74 5.76
CA CYS A 104 -10.21 17.09 5.46
C CYS A 104 -11.38 18.06 5.27
N LYS A 105 -12.38 17.68 4.46
CA LYS A 105 -13.59 18.48 4.24
C LYS A 105 -14.34 18.75 5.53
N ALA A 106 -14.51 17.72 6.38
CA ALA A 106 -15.19 17.86 7.67
C ALA A 106 -14.41 18.75 8.65
N ALA A 107 -13.07 18.64 8.68
CA ALA A 107 -12.23 19.48 9.52
C ALA A 107 -12.30 20.95 9.09
N THR A 108 -12.25 21.24 7.78
CA THR A 108 -12.36 22.60 7.23
C THR A 108 -13.76 23.19 7.51
N ALA A 109 -14.84 22.42 7.36
CA ALA A 109 -16.19 22.87 7.69
C ALA A 109 -16.30 23.19 9.19
N ALA A 110 -15.81 22.31 10.06
CA ALA A 110 -15.82 22.55 11.50
C ALA A 110 -14.98 23.78 11.91
N PHE A 111 -13.88 24.07 11.18
CA PHE A 111 -13.12 25.30 11.40
C PHE A 111 -13.91 26.54 11.04
N LYS A 112 -14.67 26.53 9.92
CA LYS A 112 -15.52 27.67 9.53
C LYS A 112 -16.62 27.97 10.58
N GLU A 113 -17.08 26.94 11.28
CA GLU A 113 -18.13 27.09 12.32
C GLU A 113 -17.57 27.41 13.70
N ASN A 114 -16.46 26.80 14.09
CA ASN A 114 -15.96 26.80 15.47
C ASN A 114 -14.56 27.41 15.62
N GLY A 115 -13.98 27.93 14.52
CA GLY A 115 -12.67 28.52 14.51
C GLY A 115 -11.54 27.53 14.83
N ILE A 116 -10.43 28.04 15.36
CA ILE A 116 -9.20 27.29 15.60
C ILE A 116 -9.38 26.12 16.57
N VAL A 117 -10.35 26.17 17.47
CA VAL A 117 -10.63 25.10 18.44
C VAL A 117 -11.01 23.78 17.75
N ALA A 118 -11.64 23.87 16.56
CA ALA A 118 -11.96 22.69 15.77
C ALA A 118 -10.71 21.96 15.27
N LEU A 119 -9.60 22.67 15.00
CA LEU A 119 -8.35 22.10 14.49
C LEU A 119 -7.48 21.49 15.59
N ASN A 120 -7.72 21.80 16.87
CA ASN A 120 -6.95 21.25 17.99
C ASN A 120 -7.13 19.73 18.18
N ASN A 121 -8.14 19.13 17.55
CA ASN A 121 -8.39 17.69 17.60
C ASN A 121 -8.73 17.13 16.22
N LEU A 122 -7.76 17.20 15.31
CA LEU A 122 -7.92 16.75 13.93
C LEU A 122 -8.19 15.26 13.82
N ALA A 123 -7.59 14.44 14.68
CA ALA A 123 -7.71 12.98 14.62
C ALA A 123 -9.18 12.50 14.64
N ARG A 124 -10.08 13.23 15.27
CA ARG A 124 -11.54 12.90 15.30
C ARG A 124 -12.21 12.90 13.94
N PHE A 125 -11.66 13.66 12.96
CA PHE A 125 -12.20 13.72 11.61
C PHE A 125 -11.68 12.58 10.72
N PHE A 126 -10.55 11.98 11.10
CA PHE A 126 -9.88 10.94 10.32
C PHE A 126 -10.17 9.54 10.87
N ARG A 127 -11.33 8.99 10.52
CA ARG A 127 -11.70 7.60 10.88
C ARG A 127 -11.09 6.59 9.91
N ILE A 128 -9.76 6.64 9.77
CA ILE A 128 -9.04 5.90 8.72
C ILE A 128 -8.38 4.60 9.22
N LYS A 129 -8.35 4.32 10.53
CA LYS A 129 -7.73 3.09 11.07
C LYS A 129 -8.26 1.80 10.43
N PRO A 130 -9.58 1.59 10.26
CA PRO A 130 -10.08 0.41 9.57
C PRO A 130 -9.57 0.31 8.13
N ALA A 131 -9.60 1.41 7.36
CA ALA A 131 -9.15 1.45 5.98
C ALA A 131 -7.64 1.21 5.86
N LEU A 132 -6.83 1.74 6.77
CA LEU A 132 -5.39 1.44 6.86
C LEU A 132 -5.14 -0.05 7.11
N ASN A 133 -5.91 -0.66 8.01
CA ASN A 133 -5.80 -2.09 8.31
C ASN A 133 -6.20 -2.96 7.11
N ASP A 134 -7.26 -2.59 6.40
CA ASP A 134 -7.70 -3.31 5.20
C ASP A 134 -6.69 -3.17 4.05
N LEU A 135 -6.11 -1.99 3.87
CA LEU A 135 -5.01 -1.78 2.94
C LEU A 135 -3.79 -2.64 3.31
N SER A 136 -3.42 -2.71 4.60
CA SER A 136 -2.32 -3.56 5.09
C SER A 136 -2.58 -5.04 4.77
N LYS A 137 -3.78 -5.55 5.03
CA LYS A 137 -4.16 -6.95 4.71
C LYS A 137 -4.12 -7.23 3.21
N SER A 138 -4.61 -6.31 2.39
CA SER A 138 -4.59 -6.43 0.93
C SER A 138 -3.15 -6.49 0.42
N LEU A 139 -2.26 -5.67 0.95
CA LEU A 139 -0.84 -5.69 0.64
C LEU A 139 -0.16 -7.00 1.07
N ASP A 140 -0.46 -7.53 2.26
CA ASP A 140 0.05 -8.83 2.69
C ASP A 140 -0.40 -9.96 1.75
N SER A 141 -1.63 -9.87 1.21
CA SER A 141 -2.14 -10.80 0.21
C SER A 141 -1.40 -10.68 -1.14
N LEU A 142 -1.17 -9.46 -1.61
CA LEU A 142 -0.38 -9.17 -2.81
C LEU A 142 1.06 -9.70 -2.68
N ILE A 143 1.66 -9.48 -1.53
CA ILE A 143 3.00 -9.95 -1.19
C ILE A 143 3.08 -11.48 -1.27
N LYS A 144 2.16 -12.17 -0.62
CA LYS A 144 2.07 -13.64 -0.66
C LYS A 144 1.92 -14.16 -2.08
N ALA A 145 1.04 -13.53 -2.87
CA ALA A 145 0.83 -13.91 -4.27
C ALA A 145 2.12 -13.75 -5.10
N ASN A 146 2.87 -12.68 -4.87
CA ASN A 146 4.15 -12.43 -5.54
C ASN A 146 5.24 -13.45 -5.15
N ASP A 147 5.40 -13.73 -3.86
CA ASP A 147 6.37 -14.73 -3.37
C ASP A 147 6.04 -16.13 -3.92
N ASN A 148 4.75 -16.51 -3.96
CA ASN A 148 4.30 -17.76 -4.56
C ASN A 148 4.57 -17.80 -6.08
N ALA A 149 4.39 -16.69 -6.79
CA ALA A 149 4.70 -16.60 -8.21
C ALA A 149 6.19 -16.80 -8.46
N ILE A 150 7.06 -16.13 -7.71
CA ILE A 150 8.52 -16.27 -7.79
C ILE A 150 8.92 -17.73 -7.57
N SER A 151 8.50 -18.34 -6.46
CA SER A 151 8.87 -19.72 -6.12
C SER A 151 8.44 -20.73 -7.19
N LYS A 152 7.23 -20.57 -7.76
CA LYS A 152 6.76 -21.44 -8.86
C LYS A 152 7.59 -21.27 -10.13
N ILE A 153 7.94 -20.03 -10.49
CA ILE A 153 8.73 -19.75 -11.68
C ILE A 153 10.15 -20.28 -11.52
N GLU A 154 10.75 -20.10 -10.34
CA GLU A 154 12.09 -20.63 -10.01
C GLU A 154 12.12 -22.17 -10.09
N ALA A 155 11.14 -22.86 -9.50
CA ALA A 155 11.02 -24.31 -9.55
C ALA A 155 10.89 -24.80 -11.01
N MET A 156 9.99 -24.20 -11.80
CA MET A 156 9.81 -24.57 -13.20
C MET A 156 11.03 -24.27 -14.06
N SER A 157 11.74 -23.16 -13.81
CA SER A 157 12.98 -22.83 -14.50
C SER A 157 14.07 -23.86 -14.19
N ALA A 158 14.20 -24.30 -12.94
CA ALA A 158 15.14 -25.32 -12.52
C ALA A 158 14.87 -26.68 -13.19
N GLU A 159 13.60 -27.10 -13.24
CA GLU A 159 13.19 -28.35 -13.91
C GLU A 159 13.43 -28.29 -15.43
N TYR A 160 13.11 -27.15 -16.05
CA TYR A 160 13.31 -26.97 -17.50
C TYR A 160 14.80 -26.99 -17.87
N HIS A 161 15.66 -26.35 -17.06
CA HIS A 161 17.11 -26.41 -17.26
C HIS A 161 17.67 -27.80 -17.02
N SER A 162 17.16 -28.52 -16.01
CA SER A 162 17.52 -29.91 -15.76
C SER A 162 17.12 -30.82 -16.93
N ALA A 163 15.87 -30.71 -17.40
CA ALA A 163 15.39 -31.48 -18.55
C ALA A 163 16.19 -31.18 -19.84
N GLY A 164 16.49 -29.90 -20.09
CA GLY A 164 17.31 -29.47 -21.22
C GLY A 164 18.77 -29.97 -21.13
N ALA A 165 19.32 -30.02 -19.90
CA ALA A 165 20.66 -30.59 -19.68
C ALA A 165 20.68 -32.09 -19.90
N HIS A 166 19.65 -32.81 -19.44
CA HIS A 166 19.47 -34.24 -19.67
C HIS A 166 19.30 -34.57 -21.15
N ALA A 167 18.47 -33.81 -21.88
CA ALA A 167 18.30 -33.98 -23.33
C ALA A 167 19.58 -33.73 -24.11
N LYS A 168 20.35 -32.68 -23.77
CA LYS A 168 21.66 -32.41 -24.35
C LYS A 168 22.66 -33.50 -24.01
N ASN A 169 22.73 -33.96 -22.80
CA ASN A 169 23.63 -35.04 -22.39
C ASN A 169 23.25 -36.36 -23.07
N PHE A 170 21.95 -36.66 -23.21
CA PHE A 170 21.49 -37.80 -23.97
C PHE A 170 21.97 -37.72 -25.44
N ALA A 171 21.76 -36.60 -26.12
CA ALA A 171 22.21 -36.40 -27.48
C ALA A 171 23.77 -36.51 -27.62
N ARG A 172 24.54 -36.04 -26.61
CA ARG A 172 26.01 -36.17 -26.58
C ARG A 172 26.46 -37.60 -26.40
N ILE A 173 25.86 -38.35 -25.48
CA ILE A 173 26.16 -39.77 -25.26
C ILE A 173 25.85 -40.56 -26.54
N PHE A 174 24.75 -40.29 -27.20
CA PHE A 174 24.37 -40.93 -28.46
C PHE A 174 25.36 -40.59 -29.61
N SER A 175 26.06 -39.44 -29.50
CA SER A 175 27.09 -39.01 -30.44
C SER A 175 28.52 -39.39 -30.00
N GLY A 176 28.66 -40.29 -28.98
CA GLY A 176 29.96 -40.72 -28.49
C GLY A 176 30.75 -39.66 -27.72
N LYS A 177 30.10 -38.61 -27.21
CA LYS A 177 30.73 -37.52 -26.44
C LYS A 177 30.38 -37.64 -24.98
N GLU A 178 31.32 -37.29 -24.09
CA GLU A 178 31.09 -37.29 -22.64
C GLU A 178 29.99 -36.30 -22.21
N PRO A 179 29.17 -36.65 -21.21
CA PRO A 179 28.17 -35.75 -20.65
C PRO A 179 28.82 -34.54 -19.96
N VAL A 180 28.25 -33.36 -20.15
CA VAL A 180 28.74 -32.13 -19.50
C VAL A 180 28.13 -32.01 -18.14
N ARG A 181 28.93 -31.99 -17.07
CA ARG A 181 28.49 -31.72 -15.70
C ARG A 181 28.21 -30.23 -15.55
N ALA A 182 26.95 -29.93 -15.11
CA ALA A 182 26.46 -28.62 -14.68
C ALA A 182 26.48 -27.50 -15.73
N ILE A 183 25.33 -27.23 -16.32
CA ILE A 183 25.05 -25.97 -17.02
C ILE A 183 24.62 -24.96 -15.96
N LYS A 184 25.35 -23.83 -15.81
CA LYS A 184 24.97 -22.73 -14.93
C LYS A 184 23.58 -22.21 -15.32
N ALA A 185 22.69 -22.12 -14.33
CA ALA A 185 21.28 -21.70 -14.42
C ALA A 185 21.08 -20.20 -14.72
N ASN A 186 21.90 -19.59 -15.59
CA ASN A 186 21.84 -18.15 -15.90
C ASN A 186 21.42 -17.91 -17.36
N GLY A 187 20.24 -18.40 -17.73
CA GLY A 187 19.65 -18.08 -19.03
C GLY A 187 19.07 -16.65 -19.07
N LYS A 188 19.04 -16.02 -20.26
CA LYS A 188 18.39 -14.71 -20.48
C LYS A 188 16.94 -14.70 -19.96
N LEU A 189 16.24 -15.83 -20.04
CA LEU A 189 14.86 -16.01 -19.56
C LEU A 189 14.74 -15.86 -18.03
N SER A 190 15.68 -16.42 -17.27
CA SER A 190 15.70 -16.28 -15.80
C SER A 190 15.87 -14.80 -15.38
N ARG A 191 16.75 -14.06 -16.05
CA ARG A 191 16.98 -12.63 -15.77
C ARG A 191 15.78 -11.75 -16.14
N MET A 192 15.12 -12.01 -17.26
CA MET A 192 13.92 -11.29 -17.71
C MET A 192 12.76 -11.49 -16.72
N ILE A 193 12.65 -12.69 -16.14
CA ILE A 193 11.57 -13.04 -15.20
C ILE A 193 11.90 -12.53 -13.80
N GLU A 194 13.14 -12.64 -13.34
CA GLU A 194 13.52 -12.27 -11.97
C GLU A 194 13.48 -10.75 -11.71
N SER A 195 13.82 -9.92 -12.71
CA SER A 195 13.94 -8.47 -12.51
C SER A 195 12.64 -7.80 -12.05
N PRO A 196 11.51 -7.97 -12.76
CA PRO A 196 10.24 -7.32 -12.37
C PRO A 196 9.69 -7.84 -11.03
N PHE A 197 9.80 -9.16 -10.77
CA PHE A 197 9.35 -9.72 -9.49
C PHE A 197 10.23 -9.28 -8.31
N LYS A 198 11.53 -9.06 -8.53
CA LYS A 198 12.42 -8.46 -7.52
C LYS A 198 12.07 -7.01 -7.23
N GLU A 199 11.65 -6.24 -8.24
CA GLU A 199 11.18 -4.87 -8.05
C GLU A 199 9.86 -4.83 -7.27
N VAL A 200 8.88 -5.68 -7.58
CA VAL A 200 7.66 -5.84 -6.79
C VAL A 200 7.99 -6.27 -5.35
N ARG A 201 9.03 -7.08 -5.15
CA ARG A 201 9.50 -7.47 -3.82
C ARG A 201 10.17 -6.32 -3.05
N ALA A 202 10.94 -5.45 -3.73
CA ALA A 202 11.53 -4.26 -3.12
C ALA A 202 10.47 -3.22 -2.73
N LEU A 203 9.41 -3.08 -3.53
CA LEU A 203 8.21 -2.30 -3.20
C LEU A 203 7.56 -2.76 -1.89
N ARG A 204 7.60 -4.06 -1.58
CA ARG A 204 7.05 -4.69 -0.39
C ARG A 204 7.46 -4.03 0.93
N ALA A 205 8.76 -3.91 1.16
CA ALA A 205 9.28 -3.37 2.41
C ALA A 205 8.93 -1.89 2.55
N ALA A 206 9.03 -1.13 1.45
CA ALA A 206 8.75 0.29 1.43
C ALA A 206 7.26 0.61 1.65
N VAL A 207 6.34 -0.13 1.00
CA VAL A 207 4.90 0.08 1.14
C VAL A 207 4.44 -0.26 2.55
N LYS A 208 4.81 -1.43 3.09
CA LYS A 208 4.45 -1.81 4.46
C LYS A 208 4.98 -0.81 5.47
N THR A 209 6.23 -0.42 5.34
CA THR A 209 6.84 0.60 6.21
C THR A 209 6.08 1.92 6.14
N ASN A 210 5.63 2.36 4.97
CA ASN A 210 4.87 3.60 4.82
C ASN A 210 3.49 3.52 5.47
N ILE A 211 2.80 2.37 5.39
CA ILE A 211 1.51 2.17 6.06
C ILE A 211 1.68 2.17 7.57
N ASP A 212 2.67 1.45 8.11
CA ASP A 212 2.95 1.41 9.54
C ASP A 212 3.29 2.81 10.07
N ARG A 213 4.04 3.60 9.29
CA ARG A 213 4.34 4.99 9.60
C ARG A 213 3.13 5.91 9.50
N ALA A 214 2.25 5.71 8.54
CA ALA A 214 0.99 6.47 8.44
C ALA A 214 0.08 6.19 9.65
N ALA A 215 -0.01 4.92 10.08
CA ALA A 215 -0.73 4.54 11.29
C ALA A 215 -0.13 5.15 12.55
N ALA A 216 1.21 5.13 12.68
CA ALA A 216 1.91 5.75 13.81
C ALA A 216 1.72 7.28 13.86
N ALA A 217 1.73 7.95 12.69
CA ALA A 217 1.46 9.39 12.61
C ALA A 217 0.03 9.73 13.05
N LEU A 218 -0.95 8.90 12.68
CA LEU A 218 -2.34 9.04 13.13
C LEU A 218 -2.46 8.83 14.64
N ASP A 219 -1.79 7.82 15.21
CA ASP A 219 -1.75 7.58 16.65
C ASP A 219 -1.12 8.77 17.41
N SER A 220 -0.10 9.41 16.83
CA SER A 220 0.47 10.64 17.39
C SER A 220 -0.53 11.79 17.40
N MET A 221 -1.28 11.98 16.29
CA MET A 221 -2.34 13.00 16.23
C MET A 221 -3.45 12.77 17.26
N GLU A 222 -3.76 11.50 17.59
CA GLU A 222 -4.74 11.18 18.63
C GLU A 222 -4.23 11.47 20.04
N LYS A 223 -2.92 11.26 20.29
CA LYS A 223 -2.27 11.52 21.59
C LYS A 223 -2.06 13.01 21.85
N ASP A 224 -1.73 13.77 20.80
CA ASP A 224 -1.49 15.21 20.87
C ASP A 224 -2.82 16.00 20.97
N ALA A 225 -3.97 15.32 20.78
CA ALA A 225 -5.26 15.94 21.03
C ALA A 225 -5.39 16.34 22.50
N PRO A 226 -5.66 17.61 22.81
CA PRO A 226 -5.82 18.05 24.19
C PRO A 226 -6.83 17.14 24.89
N ALA A 227 -6.46 16.65 26.08
CA ALA A 227 -7.37 15.86 26.91
C ALA A 227 -8.70 16.60 26.94
N ARG A 228 -9.81 15.91 26.58
CA ARG A 228 -11.13 16.50 26.63
C ARG A 228 -11.26 17.15 27.99
N GLU A 229 -11.26 18.49 28.06
CA GLU A 229 -11.82 19.19 29.20
C GLU A 229 -13.23 18.59 29.36
N ARG A 230 -13.37 17.73 30.34
CA ARG A 230 -14.69 17.32 30.79
C ARG A 230 -15.34 18.63 31.21
N LYS A 231 -16.23 19.18 30.36
CA LYS A 231 -17.14 20.23 30.82
C LYS A 231 -17.70 19.68 32.13
N PRO A 232 -17.47 20.38 33.25
CA PRO A 232 -18.00 19.89 34.53
C PRO A 232 -19.46 19.56 34.30
N SER A 233 -19.83 18.34 34.58
CA SER A 233 -21.22 17.91 34.46
C SER A 233 -22.01 18.80 35.36
N VAL A 234 -23.19 19.25 34.92
CA VAL A 234 -24.14 19.98 35.78
C VAL A 234 -24.36 19.24 37.11
N LEU A 235 -24.20 17.91 37.11
CA LEU A 235 -24.18 17.06 38.30
C LEU A 235 -22.98 17.31 39.25
N ASP A 236 -21.82 17.70 38.72
CA ASP A 236 -20.63 18.01 39.55
C ASP A 236 -20.82 19.39 40.22
N ASP A 237 -21.44 20.33 39.54
CA ASP A 237 -21.83 21.62 40.12
C ASP A 237 -22.92 21.46 41.21
N ILE A 238 -23.93 20.62 40.97
CA ILE A 238 -24.95 20.32 41.97
C ILE A 238 -24.37 19.63 43.21
N LYS A 239 -23.37 18.78 43.07
CA LYS A 239 -22.63 18.16 44.18
C LYS A 239 -21.83 19.20 45.01
N LYS A 240 -21.24 20.20 44.35
CA LYS A 240 -20.53 21.31 45.05
C LYS A 240 -21.51 22.16 45.90
N TYR A 241 -22.72 22.43 45.36
CA TYR A 241 -23.71 23.23 46.13
C TYR A 241 -24.32 22.46 47.31
N LYS A 242 -24.41 21.11 47.23
CA LYS A 242 -24.91 20.29 48.36
C LYS A 242 -23.93 20.10 49.50
N ALA A 243 -22.64 20.47 49.30
CA ALA A 243 -21.58 20.32 50.28
C ALA A 243 -21.39 21.58 51.17
N ILE A 244 -22.22 22.64 51.04
CA ILE A 244 -22.17 23.81 51.89
C ILE A 244 -22.93 23.49 53.21
N PRO A 245 -22.24 23.40 54.37
CA PRO A 245 -22.93 23.14 55.61
C PRO A 245 -23.83 24.33 55.96
N VAL A 246 -25.10 24.04 56.22
CA VAL A 246 -26.01 25.05 56.80
C VAL A 246 -25.56 25.33 58.21
N VAL A 247 -24.93 26.49 58.40
CA VAL A 247 -24.58 26.99 59.75
C VAL A 247 -25.92 27.39 60.40
N LYS A 248 -26.25 26.71 61.50
CA LYS A 248 -27.34 27.08 62.41
C LYS A 248 -26.90 28.21 63.32
#